data_fdf06bee9b4af02d24647b058fc8f903
#
_entry.id   fdf06bee9b4af02d24647b058fc8f903
#
_cell.length_a   1.000
_cell.length_b   1.000
_cell.length_c   1.000
_cell.angle_alpha   90.00
_cell.angle_beta   90.00
_cell.angle_gamma   90.00
#
_symmetry.space_group_name_H-M   'P 1'
#
loop_
_entity.id
_entity.type
_entity.pdbx_description
1 polymer ?
#
loop_
_entity_poly.entity_id
_entity_poly.type
_entity_poly.pdbx_seq_one_letter_code
_entity_poly.pdbx_strand_id
1 'polypeptide(L)'
;MGNKNSSSKPFKKEDIISNQQKKHICKIYMYLDNQLNGLSNGFFCLIPYPDQNHLIHVLITTYRTINENTFLDNKEIKLTLNNDSQKRTIKIDNTRKIYMNKDYDVTIIEIKPEIDNINHFLELDDNLFKENWNEIYNKSKVYLICYGKENKMDLYYGDIKDIENENIYHVSDTESGSGGCPILSLSSLSVIGVHLGRTPHEYKRGVLLNFPLKEFMKGEHFINL
;
A
#
# COMPACT_ATOMS: atom_id res chain seq x y z
N MET A 1 22.72 -47.44 -15.36
CA MET A 1 22.29 -46.16 -15.94
C MET A 1 20.96 -45.76 -15.24
N GLY A 2 21.01 -44.94 -14.25
CA GLY A 2 19.85 -44.54 -13.46
C GLY A 2 19.39 -43.16 -13.86
N ASN A 3 18.22 -43.09 -14.48
CA ASN A 3 17.54 -41.84 -14.78
C ASN A 3 17.09 -41.16 -13.43
N LYS A 4 17.73 -40.07 -13.08
CA LYS A 4 17.22 -39.17 -12.07
C LYS A 4 16.10 -38.32 -12.68
N ASN A 5 14.85 -38.73 -12.47
CA ASN A 5 13.71 -37.86 -12.70
C ASN A 5 13.79 -36.69 -11.70
N SER A 6 14.19 -35.53 -12.18
CA SER A 6 14.02 -34.26 -11.43
C SER A 6 12.53 -33.90 -11.47
N SER A 7 11.78 -34.29 -10.44
CA SER A 7 10.43 -33.78 -10.23
C SER A 7 10.54 -32.30 -9.85
N SER A 8 10.33 -31.43 -10.81
CA SER A 8 10.07 -30.03 -10.56
C SER A 8 8.80 -29.95 -9.70
N LYS A 9 8.92 -29.49 -8.45
CA LYS A 9 7.76 -29.20 -7.62
C LYS A 9 6.88 -28.20 -8.37
N PRO A 10 5.56 -28.43 -8.46
CA PRO A 10 4.67 -27.45 -9.06
C PRO A 10 4.80 -26.14 -8.27
N PHE A 11 5.06 -25.04 -8.95
CA PHE A 11 5.05 -23.69 -8.35
C PHE A 11 3.70 -23.47 -7.70
N LYS A 12 3.69 -23.27 -6.37
CA LYS A 12 2.47 -22.88 -5.67
C LYS A 12 2.12 -21.46 -6.10
N LYS A 13 0.81 -21.17 -6.25
CA LYS A 13 0.28 -19.83 -6.57
C LYS A 13 0.85 -18.77 -5.62
N GLU A 14 1.11 -19.14 -4.38
CA GLU A 14 1.76 -18.36 -3.33
C GLU A 14 3.19 -17.90 -3.68
N ASP A 15 4.00 -18.74 -4.34
CA ASP A 15 5.38 -18.38 -4.73
C ASP A 15 5.40 -17.35 -5.86
N ILE A 16 4.41 -17.40 -6.76
CA ILE A 16 4.27 -16.45 -7.89
C ILE A 16 3.84 -15.09 -7.35
N ILE A 17 2.83 -15.02 -6.48
CA ILE A 17 2.33 -13.79 -5.85
C ILE A 17 3.48 -13.10 -5.09
N SER A 18 4.21 -13.86 -4.28
CA SER A 18 5.22 -13.30 -3.39
C SER A 18 6.39 -12.62 -4.13
N ASN A 19 6.86 -13.18 -5.23
CA ASN A 19 8.07 -12.68 -5.90
C ASN A 19 7.83 -11.52 -6.88
N GLN A 20 6.67 -11.48 -7.54
CA GLN A 20 6.35 -10.39 -8.46
C GLN A 20 5.90 -9.13 -7.73
N GLN A 21 5.14 -9.26 -6.63
CA GLN A 21 4.55 -8.13 -5.94
C GLN A 21 5.43 -7.49 -4.87
N LYS A 22 6.43 -8.19 -4.35
CA LYS A 22 7.39 -7.65 -3.36
C LYS A 22 8.11 -6.38 -3.80
N LYS A 23 8.31 -6.22 -5.11
CA LYS A 23 9.00 -5.04 -5.69
C LYS A 23 8.19 -3.74 -5.59
N HIS A 24 6.89 -3.85 -5.31
CA HIS A 24 5.97 -2.71 -5.24
C HIS A 24 5.80 -2.17 -3.83
N ILE A 25 6.32 -2.89 -2.82
CA ILE A 25 6.19 -2.53 -1.41
C ILE A 25 7.49 -1.91 -0.93
N CYS A 26 7.36 -0.81 -0.19
CA CYS A 26 8.50 -0.14 0.42
C CYS A 26 8.37 -0.07 1.94
N LYS A 27 9.53 0.03 2.58
CA LYS A 27 9.68 0.41 3.97
C LYS A 27 10.02 1.89 4.03
N ILE A 28 9.22 2.66 4.77
CA ILE A 28 9.38 4.10 4.92
C ILE A 28 10.03 4.39 6.27
N TYR A 29 11.08 5.19 6.26
CA TYR A 29 11.75 5.67 7.46
C TYR A 29 11.05 6.92 7.99
N MET A 30 10.53 6.82 9.20
CA MET A 30 9.91 7.96 9.89
C MET A 30 10.97 8.65 10.77
N TYR A 31 11.07 9.97 10.63
CA TYR A 31 11.98 10.79 11.41
C TYR A 31 11.18 11.76 12.29
N LEU A 32 11.66 11.95 13.51
CA LEU A 32 11.19 12.98 14.43
C LEU A 32 12.44 13.71 14.94
N ASP A 33 12.48 15.03 14.80
CA ASP A 33 13.65 15.86 15.19
C ASP A 33 14.97 15.34 14.59
N ASN A 34 14.93 14.96 13.30
CA ASN A 34 16.06 14.35 12.57
C ASN A 34 16.57 13.01 13.13
N GLN A 35 15.87 12.40 14.08
CA GLN A 35 16.19 11.08 14.59
C GLN A 35 15.21 10.03 14.01
N LEU A 36 15.72 8.84 13.71
CA LEU A 36 14.89 7.74 13.26
C LEU A 36 13.95 7.32 14.38
N ASN A 37 12.65 7.57 14.20
CA ASN A 37 11.60 7.29 15.19
C ASN A 37 10.88 5.98 14.94
N GLY A 38 10.93 5.47 13.71
CA GLY A 38 10.26 4.22 13.37
C GLY A 38 10.30 3.88 11.89
N LEU A 39 9.66 2.77 11.60
CA LEU A 39 9.49 2.24 10.24
C LEU A 39 8.00 1.97 10.00
N SER A 40 7.57 2.21 8.77
CA SER A 40 6.21 1.92 8.33
C SER A 40 6.24 1.34 6.91
N ASN A 41 5.09 0.91 6.42
CA ASN A 41 4.95 0.41 5.06
C ASN A 41 4.37 1.48 4.14
N GLY A 42 4.66 1.33 2.86
CA GLY A 42 3.99 1.96 1.76
C GLY A 42 4.04 1.07 0.54
N PHE A 43 3.29 1.39 -0.48
CA PHE A 43 3.30 0.67 -1.74
C PHE A 43 3.12 1.62 -2.91
N PHE A 44 3.69 1.23 -4.05
CA PHE A 44 3.55 1.95 -5.31
C PHE A 44 2.39 1.39 -6.10
N CYS A 45 1.53 2.30 -6.61
CA CYS A 45 0.31 1.93 -7.31
C CYS A 45 0.06 2.85 -8.50
N LEU A 46 -0.63 2.33 -9.52
CA LEU A 46 -1.25 3.12 -10.58
C LEU A 46 -2.66 3.51 -10.13
N ILE A 47 -2.98 4.79 -10.16
CA ILE A 47 -4.30 5.29 -9.79
C ILE A 47 -4.88 6.20 -10.86
N PRO A 48 -6.21 6.28 -11.00
CA PRO A 48 -6.84 7.20 -11.95
C PRO A 48 -6.66 8.66 -11.51
N TYR A 49 -6.30 9.53 -12.48
CA TYR A 49 -6.29 10.98 -12.32
C TYR A 49 -6.10 11.69 -13.68
N PRO A 50 -6.86 12.74 -14.02
CA PRO A 50 -7.98 13.32 -13.25
C PRO A 50 -9.27 12.51 -13.36
N ASP A 51 -9.28 11.48 -14.18
CA ASP A 51 -10.42 10.61 -14.44
C ASP A 51 -9.95 9.15 -14.63
N GLN A 52 -10.89 8.24 -14.81
CA GLN A 52 -10.61 6.80 -14.89
C GLN A 52 -9.83 6.36 -16.14
N ASN A 53 -9.69 7.22 -17.16
CA ASN A 53 -8.99 6.90 -18.41
C ASN A 53 -7.50 7.26 -18.35
N HIS A 54 -7.10 8.06 -17.36
CA HIS A 54 -5.73 8.52 -17.19
C HIS A 54 -5.15 7.98 -15.89
N LEU A 55 -3.98 7.37 -15.97
CA LEU A 55 -3.32 6.78 -14.81
C LEU A 55 -2.08 7.57 -14.43
N ILE A 56 -1.87 7.76 -13.14
CA ILE A 56 -0.64 8.31 -12.59
C ILE A 56 -0.01 7.34 -11.59
N HIS A 57 1.29 7.47 -11.45
CA HIS A 57 2.11 6.68 -10.53
C HIS A 57 2.11 7.33 -9.14
N VAL A 58 1.84 6.56 -8.09
CA VAL A 58 1.82 7.09 -6.73
C VAL A 58 2.47 6.16 -5.72
N LEU A 59 2.92 6.74 -4.62
CA LEU A 59 3.17 6.08 -3.35
C LEU A 59 1.93 6.26 -2.47
N ILE A 60 1.42 5.18 -1.91
CA ILE A 60 0.32 5.19 -0.94
C ILE A 60 0.82 4.68 0.40
N THR A 61 0.48 5.38 1.48
CA THR A 61 0.80 5.01 2.86
C THR A 61 -0.25 5.59 3.82
N THR A 62 -0.05 5.46 5.12
CA THR A 62 -0.95 6.08 6.11
C THR A 62 -0.56 7.54 6.39
N TYR A 63 -1.55 8.36 6.75
CA TYR A 63 -1.35 9.76 7.17
C TYR A 63 -0.46 9.86 8.41
N ARG A 64 -0.57 8.93 9.36
CA ARG A 64 0.31 8.90 10.55
C ARG A 64 1.77 8.56 10.20
N THR A 65 2.03 7.97 9.03
CA THR A 65 3.40 7.73 8.53
C THR A 65 3.98 8.97 7.88
N ILE A 66 3.20 9.60 6.99
CA ILE A 66 3.57 10.82 6.28
C ILE A 66 2.41 11.81 6.38
N ASN A 67 2.64 12.94 7.00
CA ASN A 67 1.72 14.06 7.14
C ASN A 67 2.46 15.39 6.92
N GLU A 68 1.77 16.51 7.09
CA GLU A 68 2.33 17.84 6.86
C GLU A 68 3.61 18.09 7.68
N ASN A 69 3.66 17.60 8.92
CA ASN A 69 4.83 17.76 9.80
C ASN A 69 6.06 17.04 9.25
N THR A 70 5.88 15.97 8.48
CA THR A 70 7.00 15.23 7.84
C THR A 70 7.83 16.14 6.94
N PHE A 71 7.24 17.21 6.39
CA PHE A 71 7.87 18.09 5.41
C PHE A 71 8.29 19.46 5.96
N LEU A 72 8.10 19.72 7.25
CA LEU A 72 8.49 21.01 7.86
C LEU A 72 10.01 21.24 7.79
N ASP A 73 10.77 20.21 8.14
CA ASP A 73 12.24 20.32 8.25
C ASP A 73 12.95 19.74 7.04
N ASN A 74 12.35 18.76 6.36
CA ASN A 74 13.01 18.05 5.28
C ASN A 74 11.99 17.59 4.23
N LYS A 75 12.06 18.18 3.05
CA LYS A 75 11.18 17.83 1.92
C LYS A 75 11.66 16.55 1.20
N GLU A 76 11.92 15.49 1.97
CA GLU A 76 12.38 14.21 1.44
C GLU A 76 11.73 13.03 2.17
N ILE A 77 11.39 12.00 1.40
CA ILE A 77 10.96 10.71 1.93
C ILE A 77 12.07 9.70 1.68
N LYS A 78 12.60 9.12 2.75
CA LYS A 78 13.60 8.05 2.68
C LYS A 78 12.90 6.71 2.81
N LEU A 79 13.17 5.81 1.87
CA LEU A 79 12.57 4.48 1.85
C LEU A 79 13.53 3.43 1.33
N THR A 80 13.20 2.17 1.56
CA THR A 80 13.91 1.03 0.99
C THR A 80 12.96 0.05 0.31
N LEU A 81 13.49 -0.66 -0.66
CA LEU A 81 12.85 -1.69 -1.45
C LEU A 81 13.61 -3.01 -1.33
N ASN A 82 12.99 -4.10 -1.72
CA ASN A 82 13.63 -5.41 -1.85
C ASN A 82 14.41 -5.85 -0.59
N ASN A 83 13.76 -5.82 0.57
CA ASN A 83 14.38 -6.17 1.86
C ASN A 83 15.66 -5.37 2.14
N ASP A 84 15.56 -4.04 2.06
CA ASP A 84 16.64 -3.09 2.31
C ASP A 84 17.82 -3.10 1.32
N SER A 85 17.74 -3.89 0.25
CA SER A 85 18.80 -3.94 -0.76
C SER A 85 18.86 -2.68 -1.63
N GLN A 86 17.77 -1.90 -1.69
CA GLN A 86 17.68 -0.70 -2.53
C GLN A 86 17.13 0.47 -1.72
N LYS A 87 17.97 1.47 -1.46
CA LYS A 87 17.57 2.74 -0.83
C LYS A 87 17.13 3.73 -1.89
N ARG A 88 16.09 4.50 -1.57
CA ARG A 88 15.57 5.61 -2.40
C ARG A 88 15.30 6.83 -1.53
N THR A 89 15.46 7.99 -2.14
CA THR A 89 15.04 9.27 -1.55
C THR A 89 14.16 9.98 -2.56
N ILE A 90 12.89 10.19 -2.20
CA ILE A 90 11.94 10.93 -3.01
C ILE A 90 11.96 12.38 -2.54
N LYS A 91 12.40 13.29 -3.41
CA LYS A 91 12.33 14.72 -3.15
C LYS A 91 10.90 15.21 -3.34
N ILE A 92 10.42 15.98 -2.39
CA ILE A 92 9.08 16.54 -2.38
C ILE A 92 9.14 18.01 -2.76
N ASP A 93 8.42 18.37 -3.79
CA ASP A 93 8.32 19.72 -4.31
C ASP A 93 6.88 20.06 -4.74
N ASN A 94 6.63 21.31 -5.03
CA ASN A 94 5.30 21.82 -5.44
C ASN A 94 4.84 21.35 -6.83
N THR A 95 5.64 20.56 -7.55
CA THR A 95 5.28 19.98 -8.84
C THR A 95 4.66 18.58 -8.70
N ARG A 96 4.56 18.05 -7.46
CA ARG A 96 3.94 16.76 -7.17
C ARG A 96 2.55 16.95 -6.57
N LYS A 97 1.64 16.11 -7.00
CA LYS A 97 0.34 16.00 -6.32
C LYS A 97 0.52 15.23 -5.02
N ILE A 98 0.07 15.83 -3.95
CA ILE A 98 0.14 15.23 -2.62
C ILE A 98 -1.24 15.38 -1.98
N TYR A 99 -1.87 14.26 -1.70
CA TYR A 99 -3.14 14.17 -1.00
C TYR A 99 -2.89 13.65 0.41
N MET A 100 -3.48 14.32 1.38
CA MET A 100 -3.43 13.92 2.78
C MET A 100 -4.81 14.01 3.40
N ASN A 101 -5.28 12.92 3.96
CA ASN A 101 -6.55 12.88 4.65
C ASN A 101 -6.42 12.14 5.97
N LYS A 102 -6.60 12.88 7.07
CA LYS A 102 -6.46 12.38 8.43
C LYS A 102 -7.60 11.44 8.82
N ASP A 103 -8.80 11.68 8.32
CA ASP A 103 -9.98 10.89 8.69
C ASP A 103 -9.92 9.49 8.10
N TYR A 104 -9.44 9.37 6.86
CA TYR A 104 -9.15 8.08 6.23
C TYR A 104 -7.81 7.48 6.69
N ASP A 105 -6.95 8.26 7.35
CA ASP A 105 -5.56 7.90 7.68
C ASP A 105 -4.77 7.49 6.41
N VAL A 106 -4.89 8.27 5.32
CA VAL A 106 -4.26 7.99 4.03
C VAL A 106 -3.48 9.18 3.51
N THR A 107 -2.29 8.91 2.99
CA THR A 107 -1.47 9.84 2.22
C THR A 107 -1.14 9.21 0.88
N ILE A 108 -1.33 9.99 -0.21
CA ILE A 108 -1.02 9.60 -1.59
C ILE A 108 -0.08 10.65 -2.17
N ILE A 109 1.05 10.22 -2.72
CA ILE A 109 2.09 11.10 -3.25
C ILE A 109 2.43 10.69 -4.68
N GLU A 110 2.37 11.63 -5.62
CA GLU A 110 2.77 11.39 -7.01
C GLU A 110 4.24 10.96 -7.10
N ILE A 111 4.51 9.91 -7.85
CA ILE A 111 5.84 9.40 -8.18
C ILE A 111 6.17 9.75 -9.62
N LYS A 112 7.38 10.24 -9.84
CA LYS A 112 7.95 10.48 -11.16
C LYS A 112 8.95 9.36 -11.46
N PRO A 113 8.56 8.29 -12.19
CA PRO A 113 9.35 7.05 -12.28
C PRO A 113 10.81 7.25 -12.67
N GLU A 114 11.06 8.08 -13.66
CA GLU A 114 12.41 8.37 -14.18
C GLU A 114 13.30 9.11 -13.14
N ILE A 115 12.69 10.02 -12.36
CA ILE A 115 13.39 10.83 -11.37
C ILE A 115 13.62 10.04 -10.08
N ASP A 116 12.57 9.33 -9.64
CA ASP A 116 12.56 8.60 -8.36
C ASP A 116 13.19 7.19 -8.49
N ASN A 117 13.44 6.76 -9.73
CA ASN A 117 13.96 5.44 -10.06
C ASN A 117 13.10 4.31 -9.46
N ILE A 118 11.78 4.44 -9.70
CA ILE A 118 10.74 3.49 -9.26
C ILE A 118 9.92 3.07 -10.48
N ASN A 119 9.98 1.79 -10.84
CA ASN A 119 9.46 1.26 -12.09
C ASN A 119 8.45 0.12 -11.91
N HIS A 120 8.03 -0.15 -10.68
CA HIS A 120 7.09 -1.23 -10.38
C HIS A 120 5.91 -0.68 -9.60
N PHE A 121 4.70 -0.90 -10.11
CA PHE A 121 3.46 -0.37 -9.54
C PHE A 121 2.39 -1.46 -9.52
N LEU A 122 1.66 -1.56 -8.41
CA LEU A 122 0.47 -2.39 -8.29
C LEU A 122 -0.68 -1.75 -9.09
N GLU A 123 -1.65 -2.56 -9.42
CA GLU A 123 -2.89 -2.11 -10.06
C GLU A 123 -4.04 -2.14 -9.06
N LEU A 124 -5.00 -1.23 -9.24
CA LEU A 124 -6.25 -1.23 -8.48
C LEU A 124 -7.18 -2.34 -9.00
N ASP A 125 -8.02 -2.84 -8.12
CA ASP A 125 -9.10 -3.74 -8.50
C ASP A 125 -10.17 -2.97 -9.28
N ASP A 126 -10.57 -3.47 -10.45
CA ASP A 126 -11.56 -2.86 -11.34
C ASP A 126 -12.94 -2.69 -10.71
N ASN A 127 -13.20 -3.43 -9.64
CA ASN A 127 -14.48 -3.35 -8.95
C ASN A 127 -14.58 -2.21 -7.93
N LEU A 128 -13.46 -1.53 -7.62
CA LEU A 128 -13.43 -0.46 -6.61
C LEU A 128 -14.43 0.68 -6.87
N PHE A 129 -14.67 1.00 -8.14
CA PHE A 129 -15.54 2.10 -8.53
C PHE A 129 -16.94 1.66 -8.98
N LYS A 130 -17.26 0.36 -8.95
CA LYS A 130 -18.60 -0.15 -9.24
C LYS A 130 -19.59 0.18 -8.13
N GLU A 131 -20.86 0.33 -8.46
CA GLU A 131 -21.91 0.62 -7.47
C GLU A 131 -22.05 -0.48 -6.42
N ASN A 132 -21.88 -1.72 -6.83
CA ASN A 132 -22.01 -2.91 -5.98
C ASN A 132 -20.71 -3.39 -5.33
N TRP A 133 -19.67 -2.52 -5.22
CA TRP A 133 -18.37 -2.86 -4.63
C TRP A 133 -18.50 -3.50 -3.24
N ASN A 134 -19.46 -3.07 -2.43
CA ASN A 134 -19.66 -3.61 -1.09
C ASN A 134 -20.07 -5.09 -1.11
N GLU A 135 -20.98 -5.48 -2.00
CA GLU A 135 -21.38 -6.87 -2.17
C GLU A 135 -20.21 -7.73 -2.67
N ILE A 136 -19.36 -7.18 -3.54
CA ILE A 136 -18.21 -7.88 -4.11
C ILE A 136 -17.16 -8.16 -3.06
N TYR A 137 -16.87 -7.18 -2.20
CA TYR A 137 -15.77 -7.32 -1.23
C TYR A 137 -16.21 -7.88 0.11
N ASN A 138 -17.46 -7.73 0.51
CA ASN A 138 -17.95 -8.25 1.79
C ASN A 138 -17.76 -9.77 1.86
N LYS A 139 -17.12 -10.26 2.93
CA LYS A 139 -16.76 -11.67 3.13
C LYS A 139 -15.80 -12.25 2.07
N SER A 140 -15.17 -11.41 1.25
CA SER A 140 -14.16 -11.88 0.30
C SER A 140 -12.83 -12.21 0.99
N LYS A 141 -11.99 -12.97 0.28
CA LYS A 141 -10.64 -13.31 0.73
C LYS A 141 -9.65 -12.26 0.27
N VAL A 142 -8.75 -11.88 1.18
CA VAL A 142 -7.70 -10.90 0.92
C VAL A 142 -6.34 -11.45 1.32
N TYR A 143 -5.30 -10.80 0.84
CA TYR A 143 -3.95 -10.99 1.33
C TYR A 143 -3.24 -9.63 1.43
N LEU A 144 -2.23 -9.60 2.29
CA LEU A 144 -1.42 -8.41 2.54
C LEU A 144 0.05 -8.78 2.38
N ILE A 145 0.83 -7.86 1.83
CA ILE A 145 2.29 -7.97 1.74
C ILE A 145 2.88 -6.84 2.56
N CYS A 146 3.50 -7.17 3.68
CA CYS A 146 3.96 -6.19 4.66
C CYS A 146 5.38 -6.47 5.13
N TYR A 147 6.11 -5.44 5.48
CA TYR A 147 7.24 -5.58 6.39
C TYR A 147 6.71 -5.67 7.82
N GLY A 148 7.06 -6.76 8.51
CA GLY A 148 6.74 -6.99 9.92
C GLY A 148 7.82 -6.48 10.88
N LYS A 149 7.74 -6.89 12.15
CA LYS A 149 8.67 -6.47 13.22
C LYS A 149 10.14 -6.80 12.94
N GLU A 150 10.42 -7.92 12.30
CA GLU A 150 11.77 -8.36 11.97
C GLU A 150 12.33 -7.68 10.69
N ASN A 151 11.63 -6.68 10.17
CA ASN A 151 11.98 -6.01 8.92
C ASN A 151 12.04 -6.94 7.69
N LYS A 152 11.47 -8.13 7.79
CA LYS A 152 11.27 -9.05 6.67
C LYS A 152 9.89 -8.82 6.06
N MET A 153 9.83 -8.99 4.77
CA MET A 153 8.59 -8.91 4.03
C MET A 153 7.90 -10.28 4.04
N ASP A 154 6.69 -10.30 4.57
CA ASP A 154 5.86 -11.50 4.70
C ASP A 154 4.50 -11.31 4.02
N LEU A 155 3.88 -12.44 3.71
CA LEU A 155 2.58 -12.54 3.08
C LEU A 155 1.56 -13.06 4.11
N TYR A 156 0.48 -12.30 4.32
CA TYR A 156 -0.57 -12.62 5.27
C TYR A 156 -1.90 -12.79 4.54
N TYR A 157 -2.58 -13.90 4.77
CA TYR A 157 -3.92 -14.15 4.23
C TYR A 157 -4.98 -13.79 5.26
N GLY A 158 -6.17 -13.43 4.77
CA GLY A 158 -7.28 -13.10 5.64
C GLY A 158 -8.63 -13.08 4.93
N ASP A 159 -9.66 -12.93 5.73
CA ASP A 159 -11.03 -12.76 5.25
C ASP A 159 -11.54 -11.39 5.68
N ILE A 160 -12.21 -10.68 4.79
CA ILE A 160 -13.00 -9.51 5.16
C ILE A 160 -14.21 -10.01 5.95
N LYS A 161 -14.38 -9.47 7.15
CA LYS A 161 -15.50 -9.82 8.04
C LYS A 161 -16.65 -8.87 7.89
N ASP A 162 -16.33 -7.58 7.68
CA ASP A 162 -17.32 -6.54 7.49
C ASP A 162 -16.72 -5.34 6.78
N ILE A 163 -17.58 -4.52 6.18
CA ILE A 163 -17.24 -3.23 5.59
C ILE A 163 -18.27 -2.21 6.07
N GLU A 164 -17.81 -1.22 6.82
CA GLU A 164 -18.62 -0.12 7.32
C GLU A 164 -18.13 1.21 6.73
N ASN A 165 -18.92 1.81 5.86
CA ASN A 165 -18.51 2.99 5.09
C ASN A 165 -17.19 2.74 4.34
N GLU A 166 -16.14 3.51 4.66
CA GLU A 166 -14.80 3.35 4.10
C GLU A 166 -13.96 2.26 4.77
N ASN A 167 -14.37 1.76 5.94
CA ASN A 167 -13.56 0.87 6.76
C ASN A 167 -13.73 -0.59 6.39
N ILE A 168 -12.63 -1.28 6.15
CA ILE A 168 -12.55 -2.72 6.00
C ILE A 168 -12.15 -3.33 7.34
N TYR A 169 -12.96 -4.25 7.85
CA TYR A 169 -12.61 -5.08 9.01
C TYR A 169 -12.25 -6.48 8.54
N HIS A 170 -11.02 -6.91 8.82
CA HIS A 170 -10.52 -8.19 8.35
C HIS A 170 -9.79 -8.97 9.44
N VAL A 171 -9.69 -10.28 9.26
CA VAL A 171 -8.90 -11.18 10.09
C VAL A 171 -7.67 -11.60 9.31
N SER A 172 -6.52 -11.23 9.77
CA SER A 172 -5.22 -11.67 9.25
C SER A 172 -4.20 -11.64 10.38
N ASP A 173 -3.17 -12.48 10.30
CA ASP A 173 -2.15 -12.56 11.34
C ASP A 173 -1.04 -11.51 11.19
N THR A 174 -1.36 -10.35 10.62
CA THR A 174 -0.39 -9.25 10.46
C THR A 174 0.17 -8.80 11.80
N GLU A 175 1.47 -8.55 11.82
CA GLU A 175 2.20 -8.10 12.99
C GLU A 175 2.04 -6.59 13.24
N SER A 176 2.49 -6.16 14.42
CA SER A 176 2.67 -4.74 14.72
C SER A 176 3.71 -4.13 13.77
N GLY A 177 3.45 -2.92 13.26
CA GLY A 177 4.31 -2.28 12.26
C GLY A 177 3.88 -2.53 10.80
N SER A 178 2.83 -3.32 10.56
CA SER A 178 2.31 -3.59 9.20
C SER A 178 1.45 -2.46 8.62
N GLY A 179 1.19 -1.38 9.35
CA GLY A 179 0.40 -0.24 8.83
C GLY A 179 0.98 0.33 7.54
N GLY A 180 0.11 0.75 6.62
CA GLY A 180 0.49 1.31 5.32
C GLY A 180 0.71 0.29 4.21
N CYS A 181 0.61 -1.02 4.48
CA CYS A 181 0.70 -2.01 3.41
C CYS A 181 -0.62 -2.16 2.65
N PRO A 182 -0.58 -2.66 1.40
CA PRO A 182 -1.78 -2.86 0.60
C PRO A 182 -2.62 -4.01 1.13
N ILE A 183 -3.94 -3.86 1.04
CA ILE A 183 -4.91 -4.96 1.10
C ILE A 183 -5.24 -5.32 -0.34
N LEU A 184 -4.97 -6.57 -0.72
CA LEU A 184 -5.17 -7.06 -2.08
C LEU A 184 -6.27 -8.11 -2.09
N SER A 185 -7.14 -8.03 -3.09
CA SER A 185 -8.13 -9.07 -3.37
C SER A 185 -7.43 -10.37 -3.77
N LEU A 186 -7.80 -11.49 -3.17
CA LEU A 186 -7.22 -12.78 -3.54
C LEU A 186 -7.73 -13.28 -4.91
N SER A 187 -8.85 -12.78 -5.39
CA SER A 187 -9.44 -13.17 -6.68
C SER A 187 -8.76 -12.48 -7.86
N SER A 188 -8.55 -11.17 -7.78
CA SER A 188 -7.95 -10.35 -8.85
C SER A 188 -6.44 -10.14 -8.69
N LEU A 189 -5.90 -10.33 -7.49
CA LEU A 189 -4.53 -10.00 -7.09
C LEU A 189 -4.22 -8.49 -7.15
N SER A 190 -5.26 -7.66 -7.15
CA SER A 190 -5.19 -6.20 -7.26
C SER A 190 -5.55 -5.51 -5.96
N VAL A 191 -5.13 -4.26 -5.80
CA VAL A 191 -5.29 -3.48 -4.58
C VAL A 191 -6.73 -3.03 -4.40
N ILE A 192 -7.27 -3.23 -3.20
CA ILE A 192 -8.58 -2.72 -2.80
C ILE A 192 -8.50 -1.70 -1.66
N GLY A 193 -7.45 -1.73 -0.85
CA GLY A 193 -7.37 -0.88 0.33
C GLY A 193 -5.97 -0.74 0.92
N VAL A 194 -5.90 0.04 2.00
CA VAL A 194 -4.71 0.25 2.82
C VAL A 194 -4.95 -0.33 4.21
N HIS A 195 -3.99 -1.11 4.70
CA HIS A 195 -4.04 -1.64 6.06
C HIS A 195 -3.65 -0.56 7.08
N LEU A 196 -4.49 -0.37 8.08
CA LEU A 196 -4.28 0.65 9.12
C LEU A 196 -3.79 0.06 10.45
N GLY A 197 -3.95 -1.23 10.67
CA GLY A 197 -3.51 -1.90 11.88
C GLY A 197 -4.62 -2.52 12.71
N ARG A 198 -4.37 -2.72 14.01
CA ARG A 198 -5.29 -3.38 14.92
C ARG A 198 -6.33 -2.40 15.48
N THR A 199 -7.56 -2.85 15.62
CA THR A 199 -8.59 -2.16 16.41
C THR A 199 -8.49 -2.58 17.88
N PRO A 200 -9.16 -1.90 18.82
CA PRO A 200 -9.32 -2.38 20.19
C PRO A 200 -10.00 -3.74 20.30
N HIS A 201 -10.77 -4.12 19.28
CA HIS A 201 -11.42 -5.42 19.15
C HIS A 201 -10.51 -6.40 18.37
N GLU A 202 -10.93 -7.64 18.17
CA GLU A 202 -10.12 -8.70 17.55
C GLU A 202 -9.77 -8.49 16.07
N TYR A 203 -10.47 -7.55 15.40
CA TYR A 203 -10.28 -7.30 13.97
C TYR A 203 -9.12 -6.34 13.67
N LYS A 204 -8.55 -6.50 12.51
CA LYS A 204 -7.69 -5.51 11.87
C LYS A 204 -8.54 -4.55 11.05
N ARG A 205 -8.09 -3.29 10.96
CA ARG A 205 -8.77 -2.26 10.17
C ARG A 205 -7.92 -1.88 8.96
N GLY A 206 -8.58 -1.66 7.86
CA GLY A 206 -8.08 -0.99 6.67
C GLY A 206 -9.08 0.04 6.17
N VAL A 207 -8.72 0.77 5.14
CA VAL A 207 -9.60 1.69 4.40
C VAL A 207 -9.70 1.25 2.95
N LEU A 208 -10.93 1.26 2.39
CA LEU A 208 -11.18 1.06 0.98
C LEU A 208 -10.71 2.27 0.18
N LEU A 209 -9.89 2.04 -0.84
CA LEU A 209 -9.30 3.11 -1.62
C LEU A 209 -10.28 3.88 -2.51
N ASN A 210 -11.45 3.34 -2.82
CA ASN A 210 -12.46 4.05 -3.61
C ASN A 210 -12.90 5.38 -2.97
N PHE A 211 -12.84 5.52 -1.64
CA PHE A 211 -13.19 6.76 -0.94
C PHE A 211 -12.11 7.83 -1.12
N PRO A 212 -10.86 7.64 -0.66
CA PRO A 212 -9.82 8.67 -0.84
C PRO A 212 -9.48 8.93 -2.31
N LEU A 213 -9.62 7.94 -3.21
CA LEU A 213 -9.36 8.15 -4.63
C LEU A 213 -10.43 8.99 -5.33
N LYS A 214 -11.70 8.93 -4.90
CA LYS A 214 -12.73 9.85 -5.41
C LYS A 214 -12.44 11.30 -5.05
N GLU A 215 -11.94 11.57 -3.84
CA GLU A 215 -11.49 12.91 -3.44
C GLU A 215 -10.22 13.33 -4.18
N PHE A 216 -9.26 12.42 -4.31
CA PHE A 216 -8.03 12.66 -5.07
C PHE A 216 -8.33 13.08 -6.52
N MET A 217 -9.22 12.38 -7.21
CA MET A 217 -9.62 12.73 -8.59
C MET A 217 -10.25 14.11 -8.71
N LYS A 218 -10.95 14.59 -7.67
CA LYS A 218 -11.52 15.94 -7.62
C LYS A 218 -10.51 17.02 -7.22
N GLY A 219 -9.31 16.65 -6.83
CA GLY A 219 -8.30 17.57 -6.28
C GLY A 219 -8.61 18.04 -4.86
N GLU A 220 -9.49 17.35 -4.14
CA GLU A 220 -9.79 17.63 -2.73
C GLU A 220 -8.59 17.20 -1.86
N HIS A 221 -8.36 17.90 -0.74
CA HIS A 221 -7.27 17.61 0.22
C HIS A 221 -5.86 17.58 -0.37
N PHE A 222 -5.63 18.26 -1.51
CA PHE A 222 -4.27 18.46 -2.01
C PHE A 222 -3.56 19.51 -1.17
N ILE A 223 -2.31 19.22 -0.84
CA ILE A 223 -1.44 20.15 -0.13
C ILE A 223 -0.42 20.78 -1.09
N ASN A 224 -0.12 22.05 -0.87
CA ASN A 224 0.97 22.78 -1.52
C ASN A 224 2.09 22.99 -0.48
N LEU A 225 3.29 22.50 -0.77
CA LEU A 225 4.45 22.56 0.13
C LEU A 225 5.43 23.67 -0.24
#